data_585ec35951cad9d3454007d0781e3f9f
#
_entry.id   585ec35951cad9d3454007d0781e3f9f
#
_cell.length_a   1.000
_cell.length_b   1.000
_cell.length_c   1.000
_cell.angle_alpha   90.00
_cell.angle_beta   90.00
_cell.angle_gamma   90.00
#
_symmetry.space_group_name_H-M   'P 1'
#
loop_
_entity.id
_entity.type
_entity.pdbx_description
1 polymer ?
#
loop_
_entity_poly.entity_id
_entity_poly.type
_entity_poly.pdbx_seq_one_letter_code
_entity_poly.pdbx_strand_id
1 'polypeptide(L)'
;EVGDPVKLVCELYKIFRRETQSTETLDDFYFWGEMLISDFDDADKNKVDTDKLFSNLQDLRNIMDDYTFIDDEQEEAIRQFFQNFSIERRTALKERFISLWDVLGNIYKGFRESLASQNIAYEGMMYRHVIEHLDVDKLPYEKYVFVGFNVLNKVEHTLFTQLKDAGKAVFYWDYDEFYMKGNRQAVTHEAGEFIRRNLRDFPSPLSGELFKNLSKPKEVHYIASSTENAQARYLPQWIRNNLTTPCLLYTSP
;
A
#
# COMPACT_ATOMS: atom_id res chain seq x y z
N GLU A 1 19.81 3.28 -7.64
CA GLU A 1 19.15 4.58 -7.65
C GLU A 1 17.69 4.44 -8.07
N VAL A 2 16.77 5.23 -7.46
CA VAL A 2 15.37 5.24 -7.90
C VAL A 2 15.28 5.96 -9.24
N GLY A 3 14.66 5.30 -10.21
CA GLY A 3 14.50 5.84 -11.56
C GLY A 3 13.47 6.96 -11.63
N ASP A 4 13.67 7.90 -12.55
CA ASP A 4 12.67 8.90 -12.90
C ASP A 4 11.40 8.22 -13.45
N PRO A 5 10.17 8.61 -13.04
CA PRO A 5 8.93 7.97 -13.48
C PRO A 5 8.77 7.88 -14.99
N VAL A 6 9.08 8.95 -15.73
CA VAL A 6 8.99 8.95 -17.19
C VAL A 6 9.97 7.96 -17.79
N LYS A 7 11.20 7.90 -17.26
CA LYS A 7 12.21 6.93 -17.70
C LYS A 7 11.76 5.50 -17.44
N LEU A 8 11.18 5.22 -16.27
CA LEU A 8 10.64 3.91 -15.93
C LEU A 8 9.54 3.48 -16.91
N VAL A 9 8.59 4.36 -17.24
CA VAL A 9 7.54 4.06 -18.22
C VAL A 9 8.13 3.82 -19.61
N CYS A 10 9.11 4.62 -20.03
CA CYS A 10 9.77 4.43 -21.33
C CYS A 10 10.52 3.08 -21.42
N GLU A 11 11.18 2.65 -20.35
CA GLU A 11 11.84 1.35 -20.30
C GLU A 11 10.82 0.20 -20.30
N LEU A 12 9.75 0.32 -19.52
CA LEU A 12 8.67 -0.67 -19.52
C LEU A 12 8.03 -0.79 -20.92
N TYR A 13 7.80 0.35 -21.61
CA TYR A 13 7.24 0.36 -22.95
C TYR A 13 8.09 -0.41 -23.97
N LYS A 14 9.41 -0.31 -23.90
CA LYS A 14 10.31 -1.09 -24.76
C LYS A 14 10.14 -2.59 -24.57
N ILE A 15 10.05 -3.03 -23.31
CA ILE A 15 9.83 -4.43 -22.96
C ILE A 15 8.44 -4.88 -23.41
N PHE A 16 7.41 -4.08 -23.09
CA PHE A 16 6.03 -4.34 -23.49
C PHE A 16 5.90 -4.55 -25.00
N ARG A 17 6.45 -3.65 -25.83
CA ARG A 17 6.45 -3.80 -27.28
C ARG A 17 7.17 -5.04 -27.78
N ARG A 18 8.26 -5.40 -27.13
CA ARG A 18 9.02 -6.61 -27.49
C ARG A 18 8.22 -7.88 -27.23
N GLU A 19 7.56 -7.96 -26.05
CA GLU A 19 6.84 -9.15 -25.62
C GLU A 19 5.46 -9.30 -26.30
N THR A 20 4.77 -8.18 -26.56
CA THR A 20 3.41 -8.18 -27.12
C THR A 20 3.35 -7.95 -28.63
N GLN A 21 4.46 -7.47 -29.23
CA GLN A 21 4.50 -6.98 -30.63
C GLN A 21 3.44 -5.89 -30.91
N SER A 22 3.01 -5.17 -29.86
CA SER A 22 2.00 -4.12 -29.98
C SER A 22 2.47 -2.97 -30.86
N THR A 23 1.53 -2.39 -31.61
CA THR A 23 1.73 -1.18 -32.42
C THR A 23 1.30 0.08 -31.69
N GLU A 24 0.87 -0.01 -30.43
CA GLU A 24 0.48 1.14 -29.62
C GLU A 24 1.62 2.15 -29.50
N THR A 25 1.27 3.43 -29.46
CA THR A 25 2.24 4.50 -29.25
C THR A 25 2.61 4.60 -27.76
N LEU A 26 3.70 5.30 -27.45
CA LEU A 26 4.06 5.57 -26.06
C LEU A 26 2.96 6.36 -25.33
N ASP A 27 2.30 7.29 -26.02
CA ASP A 27 1.23 8.11 -25.44
C ASP A 27 0.02 7.25 -25.04
N ASP A 28 -0.36 6.28 -25.88
CA ASP A 28 -1.45 5.35 -25.58
C ASP A 28 -1.11 4.40 -24.41
N PHE A 29 0.16 4.02 -24.34
CA PHE A 29 0.66 3.11 -23.30
C PHE A 29 0.93 3.79 -21.97
N TYR A 30 1.21 5.11 -21.94
CA TYR A 30 1.78 5.79 -20.79
C TYR A 30 0.99 5.55 -19.49
N PHE A 31 -0.31 5.75 -19.52
CA PHE A 31 -1.20 5.53 -18.37
C PHE A 31 -1.17 4.06 -17.89
N TRP A 32 -1.19 3.11 -18.81
CA TRP A 32 -1.08 1.70 -18.50
C TRP A 32 0.30 1.35 -17.93
N GLY A 33 1.33 1.97 -18.45
CA GLY A 33 2.68 1.81 -17.95
C GLY A 33 2.85 2.25 -16.50
N GLU A 34 2.27 3.38 -16.12
CA GLU A 34 2.25 3.84 -14.72
C GLU A 34 1.50 2.86 -13.81
N MET A 35 0.34 2.35 -14.23
CA MET A 35 -0.42 1.35 -13.49
C MET A 35 0.38 0.06 -13.29
N LEU A 36 0.98 -0.47 -14.34
CA LEU A 36 1.79 -1.69 -14.28
C LEU A 36 2.99 -1.53 -13.36
N ILE A 37 3.66 -0.37 -13.39
CA ILE A 37 4.78 -0.09 -12.48
C ILE A 37 4.29 -0.07 -11.03
N SER A 38 3.12 0.54 -10.77
CA SER A 38 2.51 0.54 -9.44
C SER A 38 2.18 -0.88 -8.95
N ASP A 39 1.63 -1.72 -9.81
CA ASP A 39 1.31 -3.11 -9.48
C ASP A 39 2.57 -3.95 -9.22
N PHE A 40 3.63 -3.75 -10.01
CA PHE A 40 4.93 -4.39 -9.80
C PHE A 40 5.60 -3.91 -8.51
N ASP A 41 5.47 -2.61 -8.20
CA ASP A 41 5.95 -2.00 -6.98
C ASP A 41 5.28 -2.62 -5.75
N ASP A 42 3.96 -2.76 -5.78
CA ASP A 42 3.18 -3.40 -4.73
C ASP A 42 3.52 -4.90 -4.58
N ALA A 43 3.69 -5.61 -5.68
CA ALA A 43 4.10 -7.02 -5.65
C ALA A 43 5.48 -7.19 -5.00
N ASP A 44 6.42 -6.31 -5.29
CA ASP A 44 7.76 -6.34 -4.69
C ASP A 44 7.75 -5.92 -3.22
N LYS A 45 7.04 -4.85 -2.85
CA LYS A 45 6.85 -4.37 -1.47
C LYS A 45 6.21 -5.45 -0.58
N ASN A 46 5.35 -6.27 -1.15
CA ASN A 46 4.71 -7.38 -0.45
C ASN A 46 5.44 -8.73 -0.62
N LYS A 47 6.60 -8.74 -1.26
CA LYS A 47 7.42 -9.95 -1.49
C LYS A 47 6.61 -11.08 -2.12
N VAL A 48 5.73 -10.73 -3.05
CA VAL A 48 4.89 -11.72 -3.74
C VAL A 48 5.78 -12.68 -4.54
N ASP A 49 5.45 -13.96 -4.50
CA ASP A 49 6.01 -14.95 -5.41
C ASP A 49 5.40 -14.73 -6.80
N THR A 50 6.11 -13.96 -7.62
CA THR A 50 5.62 -13.51 -8.92
C THR A 50 5.47 -14.64 -9.92
N ASP A 51 6.25 -15.73 -9.79
CA ASP A 51 6.10 -16.91 -10.65
C ASP A 51 4.77 -17.60 -10.37
N LYS A 52 4.39 -17.74 -9.10
CA LYS A 52 3.08 -18.27 -8.72
C LYS A 52 1.95 -17.30 -9.04
N LEU A 53 2.15 -16.00 -8.83
CA LEU A 53 1.14 -15.00 -9.16
C LEU A 53 0.76 -15.09 -10.64
N PHE A 54 1.75 -15.03 -11.52
CA PHE A 54 1.50 -15.03 -12.96
C PHE A 54 1.03 -16.38 -13.50
N SER A 55 1.46 -17.51 -12.93
CA SER A 55 0.92 -18.81 -13.28
C SER A 55 -0.54 -18.99 -12.83
N ASN A 56 -0.88 -18.53 -11.61
CA ASN A 56 -2.26 -18.57 -11.11
C ASN A 56 -3.21 -17.70 -11.95
N LEU A 57 -2.73 -16.59 -12.50
CA LEU A 57 -3.51 -15.75 -13.42
C LEU A 57 -3.79 -16.48 -14.74
N GLN A 58 -2.82 -17.26 -15.26
CA GLN A 58 -3.05 -18.13 -16.42
C GLN A 58 -4.03 -19.26 -16.12
N ASP A 59 -3.93 -19.87 -14.94
CA ASP A 59 -4.85 -20.93 -14.51
C ASP A 59 -6.28 -20.40 -14.33
N LEU A 60 -6.46 -19.21 -13.76
CA LEU A 60 -7.76 -18.52 -13.70
C LEU A 60 -8.35 -18.27 -15.09
N ARG A 61 -7.51 -17.92 -16.06
CA ARG A 61 -7.94 -17.78 -17.45
C ARG A 61 -8.49 -19.11 -18.00
N ASN A 62 -7.73 -20.19 -17.83
CA ASN A 62 -8.15 -21.51 -18.31
C ASN A 62 -9.47 -21.96 -17.67
N ILE A 63 -9.70 -21.61 -16.39
CA ILE A 63 -10.96 -21.83 -15.68
C ILE A 63 -12.08 -20.92 -16.22
N MET A 64 -11.79 -19.67 -16.56
CA MET A 64 -12.77 -18.73 -17.12
C MET A 64 -13.18 -19.06 -18.56
N ASP A 65 -12.31 -19.70 -19.32
CA ASP A 65 -12.64 -20.19 -20.67
C ASP A 65 -13.47 -21.49 -20.60
N ASP A 66 -13.42 -22.23 -19.49
CA ASP A 66 -14.18 -23.47 -19.23
C ASP A 66 -15.32 -23.21 -18.22
N TYR A 67 -16.33 -22.47 -18.64
CA TYR A 67 -17.44 -21.89 -17.83
C TYR A 67 -18.29 -22.89 -17.01
N THR A 68 -17.89 -24.16 -16.89
CA THR A 68 -18.70 -25.22 -16.31
C THR A 68 -18.62 -25.38 -14.78
N PHE A 69 -17.76 -24.59 -14.08
CA PHE A 69 -17.50 -24.78 -12.64
C PHE A 69 -17.66 -23.54 -11.76
N ILE A 70 -18.20 -22.43 -12.29
CA ILE A 70 -18.41 -21.21 -11.52
C ILE A 70 -19.84 -21.23 -10.97
N ASP A 71 -20.00 -21.04 -9.65
CA ASP A 71 -21.32 -20.88 -9.05
C ASP A 71 -21.93 -19.51 -9.36
N ASP A 72 -23.24 -19.36 -9.18
CA ASP A 72 -24.00 -18.14 -9.54
C ASP A 72 -23.50 -16.88 -8.80
N GLU A 73 -22.95 -17.00 -7.58
CA GLU A 73 -22.42 -15.87 -6.80
C GLU A 73 -21.04 -15.41 -7.35
N GLN A 74 -20.23 -16.35 -7.76
CA GLN A 74 -18.92 -16.07 -8.39
C GLN A 74 -19.11 -15.49 -9.80
N GLU A 75 -20.09 -15.97 -10.55
CA GLU A 75 -20.46 -15.41 -11.86
C GLU A 75 -20.92 -13.95 -11.71
N GLU A 76 -21.70 -13.62 -10.69
CA GLU A 76 -22.18 -12.26 -10.44
C GLU A 76 -21.03 -11.31 -10.04
N ALA A 77 -20.07 -11.74 -9.20
CA ALA A 77 -18.90 -10.97 -8.84
C ALA A 77 -18.00 -10.70 -10.06
N ILE A 78 -17.79 -11.70 -10.89
CA ILE A 78 -17.05 -11.59 -12.16
C ILE A 78 -17.81 -10.69 -13.14
N ARG A 79 -19.12 -10.82 -13.22
CA ARG A 79 -19.99 -10.00 -14.06
C ARG A 79 -19.97 -8.54 -13.61
N GLN A 80 -19.99 -8.23 -12.32
CA GLN A 80 -19.87 -6.87 -11.78
C GLN A 80 -18.52 -6.24 -12.07
N PHE A 81 -17.43 -7.00 -11.96
CA PHE A 81 -16.10 -6.55 -12.35
C PHE A 81 -16.03 -6.14 -13.83
N PHE A 82 -16.76 -6.88 -14.71
CA PHE A 82 -16.78 -6.61 -16.14
C PHE A 82 -17.95 -5.75 -16.63
N GLN A 83 -18.93 -5.38 -15.77
CA GLN A 83 -20.14 -4.62 -16.15
C GLN A 83 -19.89 -3.22 -16.72
N ASN A 84 -18.72 -2.63 -16.45
CA ASN A 84 -18.35 -1.31 -16.95
C ASN A 84 -17.87 -1.29 -18.42
N PHE A 85 -17.87 -2.44 -19.11
CA PHE A 85 -17.44 -2.55 -20.51
C PHE A 85 -18.61 -2.94 -21.42
N SER A 86 -18.86 -2.18 -22.49
CA SER A 86 -19.92 -2.47 -23.47
C SER A 86 -19.63 -3.76 -24.26
N ILE A 87 -20.67 -4.51 -24.61
CA ILE A 87 -20.60 -5.88 -25.16
C ILE A 87 -19.77 -5.99 -26.45
N GLU A 88 -19.80 -5.00 -27.35
CA GLU A 88 -19.08 -5.04 -28.64
C GLU A 88 -17.61 -4.61 -28.55
N ARG A 89 -17.26 -3.78 -27.58
CA ARG A 89 -15.84 -3.50 -27.23
C ARG A 89 -15.25 -4.55 -26.31
N ARG A 90 -16.10 -5.37 -25.67
CA ARG A 90 -15.69 -6.40 -24.71
C ARG A 90 -14.78 -7.46 -25.33
N THR A 91 -15.08 -7.94 -26.52
CA THR A 91 -14.35 -9.08 -27.09
C THR A 91 -12.91 -8.70 -27.42
N ALA A 92 -12.70 -7.59 -28.12
CA ALA A 92 -11.35 -7.15 -28.48
C ALA A 92 -10.53 -6.67 -27.27
N LEU A 93 -11.15 -5.97 -26.31
CA LEU A 93 -10.49 -5.57 -25.06
C LEU A 93 -10.22 -6.76 -24.14
N LYS A 94 -11.15 -7.71 -24.06
CA LYS A 94 -10.97 -8.95 -23.30
C LYS A 94 -9.83 -9.79 -23.88
N GLU A 95 -9.78 -9.99 -25.18
CA GLU A 95 -8.70 -10.72 -25.85
C GLU A 95 -7.34 -10.05 -25.68
N ARG A 96 -7.29 -8.71 -25.78
CA ARG A 96 -6.06 -7.95 -25.51
C ARG A 96 -5.62 -8.03 -24.05
N PHE A 97 -6.54 -7.92 -23.12
CA PHE A 97 -6.26 -8.04 -21.70
C PHE A 97 -5.77 -9.45 -21.34
N ILE A 98 -6.41 -10.47 -21.88
CA ILE A 98 -6.02 -11.87 -21.69
C ILE A 98 -4.64 -12.13 -22.30
N SER A 99 -4.37 -11.65 -23.52
CA SER A 99 -3.07 -11.83 -24.16
C SER A 99 -1.95 -11.10 -23.42
N LEU A 100 -2.25 -9.99 -22.76
CA LEU A 100 -1.31 -9.28 -21.91
C LEU A 100 -0.93 -10.11 -20.67
N TRP A 101 -1.89 -10.81 -20.06
CA TRP A 101 -1.64 -11.64 -18.89
C TRP A 101 -0.70 -12.81 -19.18
N ASP A 102 -0.78 -13.40 -20.37
CA ASP A 102 0.12 -14.48 -20.78
C ASP A 102 1.59 -14.04 -20.82
N VAL A 103 1.85 -12.78 -21.10
CA VAL A 103 3.20 -12.21 -21.21
C VAL A 103 3.61 -11.36 -20.01
N LEU A 104 2.69 -11.12 -19.06
CA LEU A 104 2.93 -10.18 -17.94
C LEU A 104 4.11 -10.61 -17.08
N GLY A 105 4.27 -11.92 -16.84
CA GLY A 105 5.43 -12.45 -16.13
C GLY A 105 6.75 -12.18 -16.84
N ASN A 106 6.77 -12.29 -18.17
CA ASN A 106 7.95 -11.98 -18.98
C ASN A 106 8.24 -10.47 -18.99
N ILE A 107 7.18 -9.64 -19.06
CA ILE A 107 7.31 -8.18 -18.98
C ILE A 107 7.90 -7.79 -17.62
N TYR A 108 7.38 -8.32 -16.52
CA TYR A 108 7.91 -8.06 -15.17
C TYR A 108 9.39 -8.43 -15.05
N LYS A 109 9.77 -9.65 -15.46
CA LYS A 109 11.17 -10.13 -15.41
C LYS A 109 12.09 -9.29 -16.29
N GLY A 110 11.71 -9.09 -17.55
CA GLY A 110 12.49 -8.32 -18.50
C GLY A 110 12.64 -6.86 -18.10
N PHE A 111 11.61 -6.27 -17.49
CA PHE A 111 11.67 -4.91 -16.96
C PHE A 111 12.67 -4.79 -15.81
N ARG A 112 12.61 -5.68 -14.83
CA ARG A 112 13.57 -5.71 -13.72
C ARG A 112 15.00 -5.92 -14.19
N GLU A 113 15.24 -6.82 -15.13
CA GLU A 113 16.55 -7.07 -15.72
C GLU A 113 17.08 -5.81 -16.45
N SER A 114 16.23 -5.16 -17.24
CA SER A 114 16.59 -3.91 -17.94
C SER A 114 16.97 -2.82 -16.96
N LEU A 115 16.18 -2.60 -15.91
CA LEU A 115 16.46 -1.60 -14.89
C LEU A 115 17.74 -1.92 -14.10
N ALA A 116 17.92 -3.18 -13.71
CA ALA A 116 19.11 -3.62 -12.98
C ALA A 116 20.38 -3.40 -13.80
N SER A 117 20.36 -3.64 -15.12
CA SER A 117 21.49 -3.40 -16.02
C SER A 117 21.91 -1.94 -16.10
N GLN A 118 20.98 -1.02 -15.81
CA GLN A 118 21.20 0.43 -15.79
C GLN A 118 21.46 0.97 -14.37
N ASN A 119 21.52 0.12 -13.35
CA ASN A 119 21.63 0.49 -11.93
C ASN A 119 20.48 1.43 -11.46
N ILE A 120 19.30 1.28 -12.03
CA ILE A 120 18.07 1.96 -11.60
C ILE A 120 17.01 0.95 -11.18
N ALA A 121 16.05 1.40 -10.38
CA ALA A 121 14.95 0.58 -9.90
C ALA A 121 13.73 1.46 -9.62
N TYR A 122 12.52 0.88 -9.65
CA TYR A 122 11.39 1.45 -8.93
C TYR A 122 11.50 1.11 -7.42
N GLU A 123 10.73 1.78 -6.60
CA GLU A 123 10.92 1.77 -5.15
C GLU A 123 10.80 0.36 -4.55
N GLY A 124 9.74 -0.39 -4.87
CA GLY A 124 9.53 -1.74 -4.36
C GLY A 124 10.61 -2.73 -4.79
N MET A 125 11.09 -2.63 -6.04
CA MET A 125 12.23 -3.42 -6.50
C MET A 125 13.48 -3.16 -5.66
N MET A 126 13.76 -1.89 -5.35
CA MET A 126 14.89 -1.51 -4.51
C MET A 126 14.72 -2.02 -3.07
N TYR A 127 13.53 -1.85 -2.48
CA TYR A 127 13.25 -2.32 -1.12
C TYR A 127 13.39 -3.83 -1.00
N ARG A 128 12.83 -4.56 -1.95
CA ARG A 128 12.95 -6.02 -1.99
C ARG A 128 14.40 -6.45 -2.09
N HIS A 129 15.16 -5.84 -2.99
CA HIS A 129 16.59 -6.13 -3.15
C HIS A 129 17.39 -5.87 -1.87
N VAL A 130 17.13 -4.74 -1.21
CA VAL A 130 17.80 -4.40 0.07
C VAL A 130 17.52 -5.46 1.12
N ILE A 131 16.27 -5.87 1.30
CA ILE A 131 15.90 -6.84 2.33
C ILE A 131 16.45 -8.25 2.05
N GLU A 132 16.56 -8.63 0.79
CA GLU A 132 17.11 -9.93 0.40
C GLU A 132 18.63 -10.01 0.59
N HIS A 133 19.33 -8.86 0.65
CA HIS A 133 20.79 -8.78 0.77
C HIS A 133 21.25 -8.01 2.01
N LEU A 134 20.35 -7.69 2.95
CA LEU A 134 20.65 -6.90 4.13
C LEU A 134 21.59 -7.69 5.07
N ASP A 135 22.76 -7.13 5.33
CA ASP A 135 23.65 -7.55 6.40
C ASP A 135 23.45 -6.60 7.59
N VAL A 136 22.67 -7.07 8.58
CA VAL A 136 22.30 -6.26 9.76
C VAL A 136 23.53 -5.87 10.59
N ASP A 137 24.61 -6.65 10.55
CA ASP A 137 25.83 -6.38 11.31
C ASP A 137 26.63 -5.21 10.72
N LYS A 138 26.49 -4.96 9.43
CA LYS A 138 27.14 -3.83 8.74
C LYS A 138 26.38 -2.51 8.85
N LEU A 139 25.20 -2.51 9.46
CA LEU A 139 24.44 -1.27 9.64
C LEU A 139 25.15 -0.32 10.62
N PRO A 140 25.16 1.00 10.33
CA PRO A 140 26.00 1.97 11.02
C PRO A 140 25.60 2.28 12.46
N TYR A 141 24.34 1.96 12.85
CA TYR A 141 23.84 2.27 14.18
C TYR A 141 23.62 1.02 15.02
N GLU A 142 23.86 1.14 16.31
CA GLU A 142 23.61 0.06 17.28
C GLU A 142 22.09 -0.12 17.53
N LYS A 143 21.31 0.95 17.42
CA LYS A 143 19.85 0.95 17.66
C LYS A 143 19.11 1.76 16.61
N TYR A 144 18.00 1.21 16.19
CA TYR A 144 17.03 1.82 15.28
C TYR A 144 15.70 1.97 16.03
N VAL A 145 15.13 3.16 16.03
CA VAL A 145 13.88 3.48 16.71
C VAL A 145 12.80 3.74 15.68
N PHE A 146 11.75 2.93 15.72
CA PHE A 146 10.61 3.04 14.82
C PHE A 146 9.42 3.63 15.56
N VAL A 147 8.86 4.72 15.05
CA VAL A 147 7.80 5.49 15.70
C VAL A 147 6.67 5.79 14.72
N GLY A 148 5.41 5.59 15.14
CA GLY A 148 4.24 6.09 14.42
C GLY A 148 3.81 5.28 13.18
N PHE A 149 4.39 4.11 12.94
CA PHE A 149 3.92 3.22 11.88
C PHE A 149 2.57 2.59 12.23
N ASN A 150 1.74 2.31 11.22
CA ASN A 150 0.47 1.63 11.39
C ASN A 150 0.38 0.40 10.47
N VAL A 151 0.22 0.60 9.17
CA VAL A 151 0.21 -0.49 8.20
C VAL A 151 1.63 -0.77 7.75
N LEU A 152 2.07 -2.02 7.87
CA LEU A 152 3.38 -2.46 7.39
C LEU A 152 3.20 -3.35 6.17
N ASN A 153 3.92 -3.05 5.10
CA ASN A 153 4.06 -3.99 4.00
C ASN A 153 5.02 -5.14 4.37
N LYS A 154 5.15 -6.12 3.51
CA LYS A 154 5.93 -7.33 3.82
C LYS A 154 7.44 -7.07 3.91
N VAL A 155 7.94 -6.12 3.13
CA VAL A 155 9.35 -5.71 3.17
C VAL A 155 9.66 -5.01 4.49
N GLU A 156 8.84 -4.04 4.91
CA GLU A 156 8.98 -3.34 6.19
C GLU A 156 8.88 -4.31 7.37
N HIS A 157 7.89 -5.20 7.35
CA HIS A 157 7.77 -6.24 8.38
C HIS A 157 9.02 -7.13 8.45
N THR A 158 9.60 -7.49 7.31
CA THR A 158 10.82 -8.29 7.25
C THR A 158 12.01 -7.52 7.82
N LEU A 159 12.18 -6.23 7.46
CA LEU A 159 13.21 -5.36 8.02
C LEU A 159 13.10 -5.27 9.54
N PHE A 160 11.90 -4.98 10.04
CA PHE A 160 11.66 -4.87 11.48
C PHE A 160 11.97 -6.17 12.21
N THR A 161 11.63 -7.31 11.60
CA THR A 161 11.94 -8.63 12.16
C THR A 161 13.45 -8.86 12.24
N GLN A 162 14.18 -8.62 11.15
CA GLN A 162 15.64 -8.81 11.12
C GLN A 162 16.34 -7.92 12.16
N LEU A 163 15.95 -6.65 12.27
CA LEU A 163 16.53 -5.72 13.24
C LEU A 163 16.14 -6.06 14.69
N LYS A 164 14.90 -6.53 14.92
CA LYS A 164 14.46 -7.00 16.23
C LYS A 164 15.26 -8.23 16.68
N ASP A 165 15.39 -9.21 15.80
CA ASP A 165 16.09 -10.47 16.09
C ASP A 165 17.58 -10.25 16.36
N ALA A 166 18.18 -9.25 15.71
CA ALA A 166 19.54 -8.78 15.99
C ALA A 166 19.63 -7.90 17.26
N GLY A 167 18.52 -7.65 17.95
CA GLY A 167 18.50 -6.79 19.13
C GLY A 167 18.74 -5.30 18.81
N LYS A 168 18.63 -4.89 17.58
CA LYS A 168 18.91 -3.52 17.10
C LYS A 168 17.67 -2.63 16.94
N ALA A 169 16.47 -3.12 17.21
CA ALA A 169 15.22 -2.36 17.01
C ALA A 169 14.48 -2.07 18.32
N VAL A 170 13.85 -0.90 18.37
CA VAL A 170 12.88 -0.50 19.40
C VAL A 170 11.67 0.11 18.69
N PHE A 171 10.45 -0.26 19.14
CA PHE A 171 9.20 0.12 18.47
C PHE A 171 8.32 0.93 19.40
N TYR A 172 7.82 2.04 18.90
CA TYR A 172 6.86 2.91 19.58
C TYR A 172 5.63 3.08 18.70
N TRP A 173 4.50 2.49 19.17
CA TRP A 173 3.22 2.54 18.48
C TRP A 173 2.35 3.62 19.11
N ASP A 174 1.63 4.36 18.28
CA ASP A 174 0.63 5.33 18.72
C ASP A 174 -0.78 4.78 18.48
N TYR A 175 -1.56 4.66 19.55
CA TYR A 175 -2.92 4.16 19.52
C TYR A 175 -3.69 4.56 20.78
N ASP A 176 -4.99 4.36 20.80
CA ASP A 176 -5.79 4.41 22.02
C ASP A 176 -6.43 3.04 22.28
N GLU A 177 -6.48 2.65 23.55
CA GLU A 177 -7.07 1.38 23.97
C GLU A 177 -8.52 1.20 23.52
N PHE A 178 -9.24 2.30 23.30
CA PHE A 178 -10.61 2.28 22.78
C PHE A 178 -10.71 1.51 21.46
N TYR A 179 -9.73 1.70 20.55
CA TYR A 179 -9.68 1.02 19.26
C TYR A 179 -9.10 -0.40 19.35
N MET A 180 -8.44 -0.72 20.46
CA MET A 180 -7.77 -2.01 20.65
C MET A 180 -8.68 -3.07 21.26
N LYS A 181 -9.64 -2.64 22.06
CA LYS A 181 -10.61 -3.52 22.73
C LYS A 181 -11.86 -3.66 21.87
N GLY A 182 -12.40 -4.88 21.79
CA GLY A 182 -13.73 -5.09 21.25
C GLY A 182 -14.77 -4.32 22.10
N ASN A 183 -15.84 -3.91 21.44
CA ASN A 183 -16.99 -3.38 22.18
C ASN A 183 -17.68 -4.49 22.99
N ARG A 184 -18.71 -4.15 23.78
CA ARG A 184 -19.50 -5.13 24.58
C ARG A 184 -20.13 -6.27 23.75
N GLN A 185 -20.17 -6.14 22.42
CA GLN A 185 -20.68 -7.12 21.47
C GLN A 185 -19.56 -7.98 20.84
N ALA A 186 -18.35 -7.95 21.41
CA ALA A 186 -17.16 -8.67 20.93
C ALA A 186 -16.68 -8.29 19.51
N VAL A 187 -17.17 -7.20 18.95
CA VAL A 187 -16.70 -6.69 17.67
C VAL A 187 -15.46 -5.81 17.90
N THR A 188 -14.33 -6.21 17.34
CA THR A 188 -13.10 -5.41 17.37
C THR A 188 -13.23 -4.23 16.42
N HIS A 189 -12.72 -3.06 16.81
CA HIS A 189 -12.70 -1.90 15.95
C HIS A 189 -11.65 -2.07 14.84
N GLU A 190 -12.02 -1.82 13.58
CA GLU A 190 -11.13 -1.97 12.41
C GLU A 190 -9.87 -1.12 12.52
N ALA A 191 -10.00 0.11 13.01
CA ALA A 191 -8.87 1.03 13.20
C ALA A 191 -7.73 0.47 14.07
N GLY A 192 -8.01 -0.52 14.93
CA GLY A 192 -7.00 -1.17 15.76
C GLY A 192 -6.40 -2.45 15.15
N GLU A 193 -6.82 -2.87 13.97
CA GLU A 193 -6.43 -4.18 13.42
C GLU A 193 -4.92 -4.31 13.20
N PHE A 194 -4.34 -3.37 12.48
CA PHE A 194 -2.92 -3.39 12.16
C PHE A 194 -2.05 -3.22 13.41
N ILE A 195 -2.42 -2.29 14.30
CA ILE A 195 -1.69 -2.08 15.56
C ILE A 195 -1.73 -3.31 16.46
N ARG A 196 -2.86 -4.03 16.57
CA ARG A 196 -2.92 -5.30 17.31
C ARG A 196 -1.93 -6.33 16.78
N ARG A 197 -1.80 -6.42 15.45
CA ARG A 197 -0.83 -7.30 14.78
C ARG A 197 0.59 -6.85 15.07
N ASN A 198 0.86 -5.57 14.90
CA ASN A 198 2.20 -5.00 15.12
C ASN A 198 2.66 -5.14 16.56
N LEU A 199 1.81 -4.89 17.55
CA LEU A 199 2.14 -5.05 18.98
C LEU A 199 2.48 -6.49 19.36
N ARG A 200 1.85 -7.47 18.70
CA ARG A 200 2.18 -8.88 18.90
C ARG A 200 3.57 -9.22 18.35
N ASP A 201 3.87 -8.73 17.17
CA ASP A 201 5.10 -9.07 16.44
C ASP A 201 6.28 -8.18 16.89
N PHE A 202 6.00 -6.94 17.25
CA PHE A 202 6.96 -5.89 17.63
C PHE A 202 6.48 -5.16 18.91
N PRO A 203 6.71 -5.72 20.09
CA PRO A 203 6.26 -5.11 21.36
C PRO A 203 6.84 -3.71 21.58
N SER A 204 6.03 -2.81 22.15
CA SER A 204 6.46 -1.50 22.60
C SER A 204 6.88 -1.51 24.08
N PRO A 205 7.92 -0.77 24.46
CA PRO A 205 8.32 -0.62 25.85
C PRO A 205 7.40 0.35 26.65
N LEU A 206 6.46 1.03 25.98
CA LEU A 206 5.59 2.02 26.63
C LEU A 206 4.52 1.36 27.50
N SER A 207 4.17 2.04 28.58
CA SER A 207 3.12 1.62 29.51
C SER A 207 1.73 1.83 28.90
N GLY A 208 0.80 0.92 29.17
CA GLY A 208 -0.59 0.98 28.69
C GLY A 208 -1.38 2.21 29.18
N GLU A 209 -0.96 2.85 30.30
CA GLU A 209 -1.64 4.05 30.80
C GLU A 209 -1.55 5.25 29.83
N LEU A 210 -0.52 5.29 28.99
CA LEU A 210 -0.35 6.35 27.96
C LEU A 210 -1.42 6.28 26.85
N PHE A 211 -2.08 5.12 26.70
CA PHE A 211 -2.98 4.83 25.59
C PHE A 211 -4.47 4.91 25.96
N LYS A 212 -4.81 5.62 27.05
CA LYS A 212 -6.19 5.74 27.57
C LYS A 212 -6.76 7.15 27.42
N ASN A 213 -6.33 7.90 26.42
CA ASN A 213 -6.70 9.31 26.31
C ASN A 213 -8.18 9.51 25.90
N LEU A 214 -8.74 8.63 25.10
CA LEU A 214 -10.15 8.71 24.69
C LEU A 214 -11.13 8.46 25.85
N SER A 215 -10.73 7.71 26.87
CA SER A 215 -11.56 7.46 28.05
C SER A 215 -11.46 8.56 29.12
N LYS A 216 -10.52 9.51 29.01
CA LYS A 216 -10.38 10.63 29.93
C LYS A 216 -11.53 11.63 29.74
N PRO A 217 -11.96 12.31 30.80
CA PRO A 217 -12.91 13.44 30.68
C PRO A 217 -12.41 14.48 29.69
N LYS A 218 -13.32 14.97 28.86
CA LYS A 218 -13.03 15.98 27.85
C LYS A 218 -13.92 17.20 28.06
N GLU A 219 -13.37 18.36 27.88
CA GLU A 219 -14.14 19.58 27.79
C GLU A 219 -14.66 19.74 26.34
N VAL A 220 -15.97 19.77 26.18
CA VAL A 220 -16.62 19.84 24.88
C VAL A 220 -17.48 21.09 24.83
N HIS A 221 -17.18 21.98 23.90
CA HIS A 221 -17.95 23.20 23.68
C HIS A 221 -18.77 23.07 22.40
N TYR A 222 -20.08 23.25 22.52
CA TYR A 222 -21.01 23.29 21.38
C TYR A 222 -21.34 24.74 21.04
N ILE A 223 -21.08 25.14 19.80
CA ILE A 223 -21.31 26.49 19.33
C ILE A 223 -22.32 26.43 18.19
N ALA A 224 -23.50 27.00 18.41
CA ALA A 224 -24.51 27.17 17.38
C ALA A 224 -24.33 28.53 16.69
N SER A 225 -24.36 28.53 15.38
CA SER A 225 -24.23 29.75 14.58
C SER A 225 -25.22 29.72 13.42
N SER A 226 -25.72 30.89 13.03
CA SER A 226 -26.70 31.02 11.96
C SER A 226 -26.15 30.79 10.56
N THR A 227 -24.82 30.88 10.38
CA THR A 227 -24.15 30.70 9.09
C THR A 227 -22.74 30.11 9.29
N GLU A 228 -22.23 29.42 8.27
CA GLU A 228 -20.86 28.89 8.24
C GLU A 228 -19.81 30.00 8.42
N ASN A 229 -20.03 31.16 7.81
CA ASN A 229 -19.15 32.30 7.97
C ASN A 229 -19.08 32.79 9.44
N ALA A 230 -20.21 32.78 10.14
CA ALA A 230 -20.23 33.16 11.56
C ALA A 230 -19.50 32.12 12.44
N GLN A 231 -19.57 30.83 12.10
CA GLN A 231 -18.77 29.78 12.74
C GLN A 231 -17.27 30.02 12.53
N ALA A 232 -16.86 30.25 11.28
CA ALA A 232 -15.45 30.51 10.94
C ALA A 232 -14.91 31.76 11.67
N ARG A 233 -15.71 32.82 11.80
CA ARG A 233 -15.33 34.03 12.53
C ARG A 233 -15.21 33.83 14.03
N TYR A 234 -15.89 32.87 14.60
CA TYR A 234 -15.78 32.57 16.03
C TYR A 234 -14.46 31.81 16.36
N LEU A 235 -13.93 31.05 15.41
CA LEU A 235 -12.72 30.25 15.63
C LEU A 235 -11.51 31.03 16.17
N PRO A 236 -11.13 32.20 15.63
CA PRO A 236 -10.04 33.02 16.19
C PRO A 236 -10.30 33.50 17.63
N GLN A 237 -11.55 33.78 17.99
CA GLN A 237 -11.91 34.14 19.35
C GLN A 237 -11.81 32.95 20.30
N TRP A 238 -12.30 31.79 19.88
CA TRP A 238 -12.18 30.53 20.63
C TRP A 238 -10.71 30.16 20.86
N ILE A 239 -9.87 30.26 19.82
CA ILE A 239 -8.42 30.03 19.91
C ILE A 239 -7.79 30.94 20.94
N ARG A 240 -8.05 32.23 20.88
CA ARG A 240 -7.48 33.22 21.86
C ARG A 240 -7.90 32.92 23.29
N ASN A 241 -9.11 32.43 23.49
CA ASN A 241 -9.65 32.19 24.84
C ASN A 241 -9.20 30.85 25.45
N ASN A 242 -8.85 29.87 24.60
CA ASN A 242 -8.62 28.50 25.06
C ASN A 242 -7.19 27.99 24.83
N LEU A 243 -6.40 28.65 23.99
CA LEU A 243 -5.01 28.26 23.74
C LEU A 243 -4.06 29.22 24.40
N THR A 244 -3.37 28.73 25.41
CA THR A 244 -2.37 29.51 26.17
C THR A 244 -0.98 29.55 25.52
N THR A 245 -0.74 28.71 24.48
CA THR A 245 0.55 28.60 23.82
C THR A 245 0.41 28.89 22.31
N PRO A 246 1.12 29.90 21.77
CA PRO A 246 1.02 30.30 20.36
C PRO A 246 1.55 29.23 19.36
N CYS A 247 2.19 28.19 19.85
CA CYS A 247 2.95 27.23 19.03
C CYS A 247 2.11 26.22 18.25
N LEU A 248 0.81 26.08 18.54
CA LEU A 248 -0.06 25.09 17.91
C LEU A 248 -0.61 25.49 16.53
N LEU A 249 -0.38 26.70 16.07
CA LEU A 249 -0.84 27.20 14.77
C LEU A 249 0.05 26.78 13.59
N TYR A 250 1.21 26.16 13.83
CA TYR A 250 2.19 25.81 12.80
C TYR A 250 2.39 24.30 12.59
N THR A 251 1.59 23.45 13.21
CA THR A 251 1.75 21.99 13.15
C THR A 251 0.73 21.30 12.24
N SER A 252 0.07 22.02 11.36
CA SER A 252 -0.66 21.41 10.25
C SER A 252 0.23 21.43 9.00
N PRO A 253 0.50 20.28 8.36
CA PRO A 253 1.20 20.22 7.09
C PRO A 253 0.39 20.87 5.98
#